data_35350db758b6e1653e9b52845bff0e3d
#
_entry.id   35350db758b6e1653e9b52845bff0e3d
#
_cell.length_a   1.000
_cell.length_b   1.000
_cell.length_c   1.000
_cell.angle_alpha   90.00
_cell.angle_beta   90.00
_cell.angle_gamma   90.00
#
_symmetry.space_group_name_H-M   'P 1'
#
loop_
_entity.id
_entity.type
_entity.pdbx_description
1 polymer ?
#
loop_
_entity_poly.entity_id
_entity_poly.type
_entity_poly.pdbx_seq_one_letter_code
_entity_poly.pdbx_strand_id
1 'polypeptide(L)'
;FAITYQVGGVVLKKEILMVHNAPQVLIRYTLEDAHSATLLRLNPLLAFRDIHSLSKQNPVANTQVEVVDGGVRTKLYPEFPYLYMQLSKPANFGGAAYWNNNIYYTKEKERGYDFQEDLLSVGAFEVSLKKGESIVFSASLEEANPKNLAKDFTKFLKERADRNSFEECLQYTASQFIIHKAGETRIKAGYHWYDS
;
A
#
# COMPACT_ATOMS: atom_id res chain seq x y z
N PHE A 1 10.97 -2.63 2.46
CA PHE A 1 11.40 -1.47 1.67
C PHE A 1 11.26 -0.21 2.51
N ALA A 2 12.29 0.66 2.51
CA ALA A 2 12.28 1.91 3.27
C ALA A 2 12.85 3.05 2.41
N ILE A 3 12.28 4.25 2.55
CA ILE A 3 12.75 5.49 1.93
C ILE A 3 12.73 6.58 3.00
N THR A 4 13.77 7.40 3.04
CA THR A 4 13.81 8.62 3.86
C THR A 4 13.73 9.84 2.93
N TYR A 5 12.80 10.72 3.23
CA TYR A 5 12.60 12.00 2.54
C TYR A 5 13.11 13.12 3.43
N GLN A 6 13.83 14.06 2.84
CA GLN A 6 14.27 15.28 3.51
C GLN A 6 13.81 16.50 2.72
N VAL A 7 12.91 17.28 3.29
CA VAL A 7 12.31 18.44 2.65
C VAL A 7 12.12 19.56 3.68
N GLY A 8 12.70 20.75 3.44
CA GLY A 8 12.47 21.94 4.26
C GLY A 8 12.77 21.76 5.76
N GLY A 9 13.80 20.98 6.11
CA GLY A 9 14.15 20.70 7.51
C GLY A 9 13.29 19.62 8.18
N VAL A 10 12.42 18.95 7.42
CA VAL A 10 11.65 17.79 7.86
C VAL A 10 12.29 16.53 7.32
N VAL A 11 12.47 15.52 8.18
CA VAL A 11 12.95 14.17 7.80
C VAL A 11 11.82 13.17 8.07
N LEU A 12 11.27 12.60 6.99
CA LEU A 12 10.20 11.61 7.05
C LEU A 12 10.68 10.27 6.49
N LYS A 13 10.60 9.23 7.30
CA LYS A 13 10.86 7.86 6.87
C LYS A 13 9.55 7.16 6.52
N LYS A 14 9.51 6.53 5.35
CA LYS A 14 8.41 5.67 4.87
C LYS A 14 8.92 4.24 4.76
N GLU A 15 8.25 3.31 5.41
CA GLU A 15 8.55 1.87 5.36
C GLU A 15 7.33 1.12 4.86
N ILE A 16 7.52 0.22 3.88
CA ILE A 16 6.45 -0.57 3.25
C ILE A 16 6.67 -2.04 3.56
N LEU A 17 5.62 -2.71 3.99
CA LEU A 17 5.57 -4.13 4.31
C LEU A 17 4.33 -4.76 3.67
N MET A 18 4.54 -5.78 2.84
CA MET A 18 3.46 -6.69 2.44
C MET A 18 3.33 -7.80 3.48
N VAL A 19 2.12 -7.98 3.99
CA VAL A 19 1.84 -9.02 4.98
C VAL A 19 1.83 -10.37 4.29
N HIS A 20 2.59 -11.32 4.83
CA HIS A 20 2.68 -12.66 4.24
C HIS A 20 1.34 -13.39 4.37
N ASN A 21 0.89 -14.02 3.29
CA ASN A 21 -0.37 -14.76 3.19
C ASN A 21 -1.64 -13.96 3.53
N ALA A 22 -1.59 -12.64 3.44
CA ALA A 22 -2.76 -11.79 3.63
C ALA A 22 -2.83 -10.71 2.53
N PRO A 23 -4.03 -10.35 2.04
CA PRO A 23 -4.20 -9.30 1.05
C PRO A 23 -4.09 -7.92 1.73
N GLN A 24 -2.94 -7.65 2.34
CA GLN A 24 -2.71 -6.45 3.15
C GLN A 24 -1.32 -5.86 2.92
N VAL A 25 -1.27 -4.54 2.77
CA VAL A 25 -0.05 -3.74 2.78
C VAL A 25 -0.09 -2.81 3.99
N LEU A 26 1.00 -2.81 4.75
CA LEU A 26 1.21 -1.87 5.86
C LEU A 26 2.29 -0.87 5.47
N ILE A 27 2.03 0.41 5.69
CA ILE A 27 2.97 1.49 5.43
C ILE A 27 3.17 2.29 6.71
N ARG A 28 4.37 2.27 7.26
CA ARG A 28 4.73 3.08 8.42
C ARG A 28 5.39 4.38 7.97
N TYR A 29 4.88 5.50 8.47
CA TYR A 29 5.50 6.81 8.35
C TYR A 29 6.02 7.23 9.71
N THR A 30 7.29 7.60 9.79
CA THR A 30 7.95 8.09 11.01
C THR A 30 8.50 9.47 10.75
N LEU A 31 8.10 10.46 11.54
CA LEU A 31 8.70 11.78 11.50
C LEU A 31 10.00 11.76 12.32
N GLU A 32 11.13 11.51 11.64
CA GLU A 32 12.43 11.35 12.30
C GLU A 32 12.97 12.68 12.80
N ASP A 33 12.78 13.77 12.03
CA ASP A 33 13.17 15.13 12.43
C ASP A 33 12.19 16.18 11.88
N ALA A 34 11.93 17.19 12.72
CA ALA A 34 11.16 18.38 12.37
C ALA A 34 11.29 19.44 13.45
N HIS A 35 11.19 20.70 13.07
CA HIS A 35 11.22 21.83 14.01
C HIS A 35 9.91 22.01 14.79
N SER A 36 8.80 21.50 14.24
CA SER A 36 7.46 21.62 14.84
C SER A 36 6.60 20.41 14.46
N ALA A 37 5.39 20.33 15.01
CA ALA A 37 4.41 19.35 14.53
C ALA A 37 4.15 19.54 13.03
N THR A 38 4.19 18.45 12.30
CA THR A 38 4.09 18.43 10.84
C THR A 38 2.81 17.72 10.42
N LEU A 39 2.02 18.35 9.56
CA LEU A 39 0.84 17.74 8.96
C LEU A 39 1.26 16.78 7.84
N LEU A 40 0.99 15.50 8.04
CA LEU A 40 1.14 14.47 7.02
C LEU A 40 -0.20 14.27 6.31
N ARG A 41 -0.20 14.48 4.98
CA ARG A 41 -1.35 14.19 4.13
C ARG A 41 -1.07 12.96 3.28
N LEU A 42 -1.90 11.93 3.44
CA LEU A 42 -1.84 10.69 2.68
C LEU A 42 -2.98 10.70 1.66
N ASN A 43 -2.61 10.65 0.39
CA ASN A 43 -3.55 10.67 -0.72
C ASN A 43 -3.47 9.35 -1.50
N PRO A 44 -4.29 8.33 -1.18
CA PRO A 44 -4.29 7.05 -1.88
C PRO A 44 -4.71 7.21 -3.34
N LEU A 45 -3.94 6.64 -4.24
CA LEU A 45 -4.28 6.50 -5.65
C LEU A 45 -4.71 5.05 -5.91
N LEU A 46 -5.92 4.88 -6.42
CA LEU A 46 -6.59 3.58 -6.47
C LEU A 46 -6.54 2.98 -7.87
N ALA A 47 -6.01 1.75 -7.96
CA ALA A 47 -5.93 0.95 -9.18
C ALA A 47 -6.83 -0.29 -9.03
N PHE A 48 -8.13 -0.15 -9.31
CA PHE A 48 -9.08 -1.26 -9.33
C PHE A 48 -9.14 -1.84 -10.73
N ARG A 49 -8.19 -2.69 -11.07
CA ARG A 49 -8.03 -3.28 -12.40
C ARG A 49 -7.23 -4.57 -12.36
N ASP A 50 -7.27 -5.32 -13.44
CA ASP A 50 -6.34 -6.43 -13.67
C ASP A 50 -4.89 -5.93 -13.70
N ILE A 51 -3.95 -6.79 -13.31
CA ILE A 51 -2.52 -6.44 -13.23
C ILE A 51 -1.92 -6.11 -14.60
N HIS A 52 -2.47 -6.69 -15.67
CA HIS A 52 -1.97 -6.50 -17.05
C HIS A 52 -2.65 -5.36 -17.81
N SER A 53 -3.65 -4.70 -17.21
CA SER A 53 -4.34 -3.57 -17.83
C SER A 53 -4.02 -2.26 -17.12
N LEU A 54 -4.24 -1.14 -17.79
CA LEU A 54 -4.14 0.19 -17.21
C LEU A 54 -5.53 0.84 -17.17
N SER A 55 -5.84 1.53 -16.07
CA SER A 55 -7.11 2.22 -15.94
C SER A 55 -7.10 3.59 -16.61
N LYS A 56 -8.28 4.00 -17.06
CA LYS A 56 -8.53 5.35 -17.56
C LYS A 56 -9.72 5.95 -16.84
N GLN A 57 -9.71 7.28 -16.72
CA GLN A 57 -10.83 8.04 -16.16
C GLN A 57 -12.12 7.62 -16.86
N ASN A 58 -13.14 7.34 -16.07
CA ASN A 58 -14.46 6.95 -16.58
C ASN A 58 -15.57 7.39 -15.61
N PRO A 59 -16.81 7.53 -16.10
CA PRO A 59 -17.95 8.02 -15.29
C PRO A 59 -18.61 6.93 -14.43
N VAL A 60 -18.23 5.65 -14.59
CA VAL A 60 -18.86 4.54 -13.86
C VAL A 60 -18.17 4.20 -12.55
N ALA A 61 -16.96 4.72 -12.34
CA ALA A 61 -16.22 4.51 -11.09
C ALA A 61 -16.98 5.13 -9.90
N ASN A 62 -17.27 4.33 -8.89
CA ASN A 62 -17.87 4.80 -7.66
C ASN A 62 -16.85 5.63 -6.86
N THR A 63 -17.21 6.86 -6.53
CA THR A 63 -16.36 7.80 -5.77
C THR A 63 -16.70 7.85 -4.29
N GLN A 64 -17.67 7.08 -3.85
CA GLN A 64 -18.13 7.10 -2.46
C GLN A 64 -17.24 6.28 -1.56
N VAL A 65 -17.16 6.71 -0.30
CA VAL A 65 -16.50 6.00 0.78
C VAL A 65 -17.48 5.71 1.90
N GLU A 66 -17.25 4.61 2.60
CA GLU A 66 -17.96 4.26 3.82
C GLU A 66 -16.99 4.37 5.00
N VAL A 67 -17.43 5.00 6.08
CA VAL A 67 -16.62 5.14 7.29
C VAL A 67 -16.53 3.81 8.03
N VAL A 68 -15.34 3.42 8.43
CA VAL A 68 -15.05 2.24 9.28
C VAL A 68 -14.18 2.66 10.47
N ASP A 69 -13.94 1.76 11.42
CA ASP A 69 -13.07 2.08 12.56
C ASP A 69 -11.66 2.46 12.07
N GLY A 70 -11.20 3.64 12.49
CA GLY A 70 -9.89 4.20 12.13
C GLY A 70 -9.67 4.51 10.66
N GLY A 71 -10.72 4.60 9.82
CA GLY A 71 -10.55 4.90 8.41
C GLY A 71 -11.80 4.83 7.55
N VAL A 72 -11.61 4.42 6.31
CA VAL A 72 -12.68 4.30 5.32
C VAL A 72 -12.50 3.03 4.51
N ARG A 73 -13.60 2.55 3.90
CA ARG A 73 -13.56 1.56 2.82
C ARG A 73 -14.21 2.10 1.56
N THR A 74 -13.78 1.62 0.44
CA THR A 74 -14.35 1.95 -0.87
C THR A 74 -14.29 0.77 -1.82
N LYS A 75 -15.11 0.82 -2.86
CA LYS A 75 -15.11 -0.13 -3.97
C LYS A 75 -15.49 0.63 -5.23
N LEU A 76 -14.55 0.74 -6.19
CA LEU A 76 -14.77 1.53 -7.40
C LEU A 76 -15.75 0.87 -8.37
N TYR A 77 -15.73 -0.47 -8.45
CA TYR A 77 -16.59 -1.22 -9.37
C TYR A 77 -17.23 -2.42 -8.66
N PRO A 78 -18.44 -2.84 -9.03
CA PRO A 78 -19.18 -3.89 -8.32
C PRO A 78 -18.48 -5.25 -8.23
N GLU A 79 -17.70 -5.62 -9.24
CA GLU A 79 -17.00 -6.88 -9.38
C GLU A 79 -15.75 -7.00 -8.47
N PHE A 80 -15.25 -5.88 -7.94
CA PHE A 80 -14.09 -5.90 -7.07
C PHE A 80 -14.49 -5.98 -5.59
N PRO A 81 -13.61 -6.50 -4.72
CA PRO A 81 -13.82 -6.46 -3.28
C PRO A 81 -13.71 -5.03 -2.74
N TYR A 82 -14.16 -4.81 -1.51
CA TYR A 82 -13.87 -3.58 -0.78
C TYR A 82 -12.37 -3.47 -0.46
N LEU A 83 -11.85 -2.26 -0.61
CA LEU A 83 -10.54 -1.87 -0.09
C LEU A 83 -10.76 -1.08 1.20
N TYR A 84 -10.23 -1.59 2.30
CA TYR A 84 -10.18 -0.93 3.60
C TYR A 84 -8.88 -0.13 3.70
N MET A 85 -9.00 1.13 4.05
CA MET A 85 -7.88 2.05 4.27
C MET A 85 -7.99 2.59 5.68
N GLN A 86 -7.12 2.13 6.57
CA GLN A 86 -7.20 2.40 8.02
C GLN A 86 -5.86 2.86 8.58
N LEU A 87 -5.90 3.63 9.65
CA LEU A 87 -4.73 4.21 10.30
C LEU A 87 -4.63 3.78 11.76
N SER A 88 -3.41 3.58 12.25
CA SER A 88 -3.14 3.20 13.65
C SER A 88 -3.39 4.33 14.67
N LYS A 89 -3.67 5.54 14.21
CA LYS A 89 -4.01 6.72 15.02
C LYS A 89 -5.19 7.44 14.38
N PRO A 90 -5.98 8.18 15.16
CA PRO A 90 -7.03 9.04 14.62
C PRO A 90 -6.48 10.02 13.57
N ALA A 91 -7.17 10.14 12.44
CA ALA A 91 -6.85 11.06 11.38
C ALA A 91 -8.15 11.61 10.78
N ASN A 92 -8.10 12.81 10.23
CA ASN A 92 -9.20 13.34 9.47
C ASN A 92 -9.16 12.75 8.07
N PHE A 93 -10.29 12.28 7.57
CA PHE A 93 -10.47 11.89 6.17
C PHE A 93 -11.41 12.89 5.49
N GLY A 94 -11.02 13.40 4.32
CA GLY A 94 -11.84 14.35 3.59
C GLY A 94 -11.27 14.69 2.23
N GLY A 95 -11.94 15.64 1.56
CA GLY A 95 -11.61 16.08 0.22
C GLY A 95 -12.55 15.49 -0.83
N ALA A 96 -12.60 16.14 -2.00
CA ALA A 96 -13.36 15.65 -3.14
C ALA A 96 -12.60 14.53 -3.84
N ALA A 97 -13.34 13.59 -4.40
CA ALA A 97 -12.76 12.59 -5.30
C ALA A 97 -12.29 13.24 -6.60
N TYR A 98 -11.13 12.82 -7.10
CA TYR A 98 -10.58 13.33 -8.35
C TYR A 98 -9.69 12.29 -9.04
N TRP A 99 -9.57 12.39 -10.36
CA TRP A 99 -8.69 11.55 -11.14
C TRP A 99 -7.30 12.21 -11.28
N ASN A 100 -6.27 11.42 -11.04
CA ASN A 100 -4.89 11.76 -11.39
C ASN A 100 -4.62 11.21 -12.78
N ASN A 101 -4.68 12.08 -13.76
CA ASN A 101 -4.60 11.68 -15.15
C ASN A 101 -3.15 11.61 -15.65
N ASN A 102 -2.91 10.72 -16.61
CA ASN A 102 -1.65 10.58 -17.32
C ASN A 102 -0.45 10.28 -16.42
N ILE A 103 -0.65 9.44 -15.40
CA ILE A 103 0.48 8.87 -14.66
C ILE A 103 1.32 8.07 -15.64
N TYR A 104 2.62 8.36 -15.69
CA TYR A 104 3.51 7.89 -16.73
C TYR A 104 4.50 6.85 -16.18
N TYR A 105 4.54 5.67 -16.80
CA TYR A 105 5.41 4.56 -16.44
C TYR A 105 6.56 4.43 -17.46
N THR A 106 7.69 5.08 -17.18
CA THR A 106 8.84 5.12 -18.08
C THR A 106 9.33 3.73 -18.48
N LYS A 107 9.40 2.81 -17.52
CA LYS A 107 9.89 1.46 -17.76
C LYS A 107 8.96 0.63 -18.64
N GLU A 108 7.65 0.80 -18.51
CA GLU A 108 6.69 0.11 -19.39
C GLU A 108 6.80 0.65 -20.83
N LYS A 109 6.96 1.96 -21.00
CA LYS A 109 7.21 2.56 -22.30
C LYS A 109 8.49 2.04 -22.97
N GLU A 110 9.60 1.98 -22.22
CA GLU A 110 10.88 1.44 -22.72
C GLU A 110 10.75 -0.01 -23.22
N ARG A 111 9.80 -0.76 -22.64
CA ARG A 111 9.51 -2.16 -23.00
C ARG A 111 8.46 -2.30 -24.11
N GLY A 112 7.88 -1.21 -24.59
CA GLY A 112 6.88 -1.20 -25.65
C GLY A 112 5.46 -1.55 -25.19
N TYR A 113 5.16 -1.49 -23.89
CA TYR A 113 3.83 -1.70 -23.33
C TYR A 113 3.06 -0.39 -23.15
N ASP A 114 1.77 -0.49 -22.84
CA ASP A 114 0.98 0.65 -22.41
C ASP A 114 1.59 1.26 -21.12
N PHE A 115 1.69 2.58 -21.08
CA PHE A 115 2.49 3.29 -20.09
C PHE A 115 1.83 4.50 -19.47
N GLN A 116 0.57 4.77 -19.78
CA GLN A 116 -0.17 5.90 -19.23
C GLN A 116 -1.45 5.45 -18.55
N GLU A 117 -1.59 5.78 -17.28
CA GLU A 117 -2.71 5.38 -16.43
C GLU A 117 -3.38 6.58 -15.78
N ASP A 118 -4.67 6.49 -15.54
CA ASP A 118 -5.41 7.43 -14.70
C ASP A 118 -5.83 6.71 -13.42
N LEU A 119 -5.50 7.29 -12.25
CA LEU A 119 -5.82 6.71 -10.95
C LEU A 119 -6.77 7.63 -10.17
N LEU A 120 -7.85 7.05 -9.63
CA LEU A 120 -8.80 7.78 -8.80
C LEU A 120 -8.28 7.93 -7.39
N SER A 121 -8.39 9.14 -6.82
CA SER A 121 -8.33 9.37 -5.38
C SER A 121 -9.73 9.70 -4.88
N VAL A 122 -10.16 9.01 -3.82
CA VAL A 122 -11.48 9.23 -3.20
C VAL A 122 -11.43 10.20 -2.01
N GLY A 123 -10.26 10.76 -1.73
CA GLY A 123 -9.99 11.68 -0.63
C GLY A 123 -8.60 11.46 -0.04
N ALA A 124 -8.30 12.18 1.02
CA ALA A 124 -7.02 12.11 1.71
C ALA A 124 -7.18 11.99 3.23
N PHE A 125 -6.24 11.31 3.86
CA PHE A 125 -6.08 11.32 5.31
C PHE A 125 -5.14 12.45 5.72
N GLU A 126 -5.47 13.14 6.81
CA GLU A 126 -4.62 14.17 7.40
C GLU A 126 -4.37 13.85 8.87
N VAL A 127 -3.11 13.81 9.25
CA VAL A 127 -2.65 13.53 10.61
C VAL A 127 -1.47 14.41 10.97
N SER A 128 -1.50 14.98 12.16
CA SER A 128 -0.36 15.74 12.69
C SER A 128 0.57 14.80 13.44
N LEU A 129 1.85 14.84 13.11
CA LEU A 129 2.92 14.10 13.78
C LEU A 129 3.93 15.05 14.41
N LYS A 130 4.42 14.69 15.60
CA LYS A 130 5.58 15.33 16.23
C LYS A 130 6.84 14.52 15.93
N LYS A 131 8.01 15.14 16.06
CA LYS A 131 9.31 14.46 15.96
C LYS A 131 9.33 13.19 16.82
N GLY A 132 9.78 12.08 16.25
CA GLY A 132 9.81 10.76 16.85
C GLY A 132 8.50 9.97 16.78
N GLU A 133 7.39 10.57 16.34
CA GLU A 133 6.11 9.87 16.21
C GLU A 133 6.01 9.11 14.89
N SER A 134 5.26 8.00 14.96
CA SER A 134 4.94 7.17 13.80
C SER A 134 3.44 6.95 13.67
N ILE A 135 3.00 6.71 12.43
CA ILE A 135 1.66 6.21 12.10
C ILE A 135 1.79 5.06 11.10
N VAL A 136 0.92 4.07 11.23
CA VAL A 136 0.82 2.96 10.27
C VAL A 136 -0.48 3.10 9.50
N PHE A 137 -0.38 3.13 8.18
CA PHE A 137 -1.47 3.03 7.23
C PHE A 137 -1.60 1.58 6.77
N SER A 138 -2.81 1.06 6.78
CA SER A 138 -3.19 -0.25 6.25
C SER A 138 -4.05 -0.09 5.01
N ALA A 139 -3.68 -0.75 3.93
CA ALA A 139 -4.55 -1.03 2.79
C ALA A 139 -4.79 -2.54 2.73
N SER A 140 -6.05 -2.97 2.84
CA SER A 140 -6.41 -4.39 2.99
C SER A 140 -7.75 -4.70 2.31
N LEU A 141 -7.94 -5.95 1.89
CA LEU A 141 -9.25 -6.46 1.47
C LEU A 141 -10.15 -6.89 2.65
N GLU A 142 -9.60 -6.89 3.86
CA GLU A 142 -10.31 -7.19 5.11
C GLU A 142 -10.17 -6.03 6.09
N GLU A 143 -11.18 -5.84 6.93
CA GLU A 143 -11.15 -4.82 7.97
C GLU A 143 -10.13 -5.19 9.04
N ALA A 144 -9.16 -4.30 9.28
CA ALA A 144 -8.17 -4.45 10.33
C ALA A 144 -8.62 -3.77 11.63
N ASN A 145 -8.06 -4.19 12.76
CA ASN A 145 -8.19 -3.45 14.01
C ASN A 145 -7.13 -2.33 14.09
N PRO A 146 -7.51 -1.05 14.02
CA PRO A 146 -6.57 0.08 14.02
C PRO A 146 -5.60 0.08 15.20
N LYS A 147 -6.06 -0.37 16.37
CA LYS A 147 -5.26 -0.41 17.62
C LYS A 147 -4.09 -1.39 17.53
N ASN A 148 -4.18 -2.39 16.65
CA ASN A 148 -3.15 -3.42 16.48
C ASN A 148 -2.14 -3.09 15.38
N LEU A 149 -2.45 -2.21 14.42
CA LEU A 149 -1.65 -1.96 13.23
C LEU A 149 -0.18 -1.65 13.52
N ALA A 150 0.11 -0.84 14.53
CA ALA A 150 1.49 -0.50 14.91
C ALA A 150 2.25 -1.69 15.48
N LYS A 151 1.57 -2.51 16.30
CA LYS A 151 2.12 -3.76 16.85
C LYS A 151 2.34 -4.80 15.74
N ASP A 152 1.35 -4.95 14.87
CA ASP A 152 1.39 -5.91 13.76
C ASP A 152 2.50 -5.56 12.78
N PHE A 153 2.69 -4.29 12.43
CA PHE A 153 3.82 -3.86 11.62
C PHE A 153 5.15 -4.28 12.22
N THR A 154 5.33 -4.07 13.52
CA THR A 154 6.56 -4.41 14.24
C THR A 154 6.77 -5.93 14.30
N LYS A 155 5.69 -6.67 14.54
CA LYS A 155 5.69 -8.14 14.56
C LYS A 155 6.12 -8.69 13.19
N PHE A 156 5.42 -8.33 12.12
CA PHE A 156 5.70 -8.81 10.77
C PHE A 156 7.07 -8.38 10.25
N LEU A 157 7.57 -7.22 10.69
CA LEU A 157 8.93 -6.80 10.34
C LEU A 157 9.98 -7.72 10.97
N LYS A 158 9.75 -8.18 12.21
CA LYS A 158 10.65 -9.12 12.91
C LYS A 158 10.56 -10.55 12.38
N GLU A 159 9.40 -10.95 11.87
CA GLU A 159 9.16 -12.27 11.29
C GLU A 159 9.76 -12.43 9.87
N ARG A 160 10.30 -11.36 9.30
CA ARG A 160 10.97 -11.44 8.00
C ARG A 160 12.23 -12.28 8.14
N ALA A 161 12.39 -13.21 7.19
CA ALA A 161 13.61 -14.01 7.09
C ALA A 161 14.85 -13.12 6.97
N ASP A 162 15.92 -13.51 7.62
CA ASP A 162 17.23 -12.88 7.47
C ASP A 162 17.70 -12.99 6.02
N ARG A 163 18.39 -11.96 5.54
CA ARG A 163 18.93 -11.83 4.19
C ARG A 163 20.32 -11.21 4.24
N ASN A 164 21.15 -11.72 5.13
CA ASN A 164 22.48 -11.19 5.39
C ASN A 164 23.55 -11.77 4.47
N SER A 165 23.23 -12.89 3.77
CA SER A 165 24.07 -13.53 2.79
C SER A 165 23.34 -13.74 1.45
N PHE A 166 24.10 -14.00 0.40
CA PHE A 166 23.56 -14.36 -0.91
C PHE A 166 22.73 -15.65 -0.85
N GLU A 167 23.20 -16.62 -0.08
CA GLU A 167 22.51 -17.90 0.09
C GLU A 167 21.16 -17.73 0.80
N GLU A 168 21.12 -16.97 1.90
CA GLU A 168 19.87 -16.64 2.58
C GLU A 168 18.88 -15.90 1.67
N CYS A 169 19.38 -14.98 0.83
CA CYS A 169 18.56 -14.30 -0.18
C CYS A 169 17.97 -15.27 -1.20
N LEU A 170 18.77 -16.24 -1.68
CA LEU A 170 18.31 -17.26 -2.62
C LEU A 170 17.27 -18.19 -1.99
N GLN A 171 17.52 -18.68 -0.78
CA GLN A 171 16.58 -19.55 -0.05
C GLN A 171 15.26 -18.84 0.20
N TYR A 172 15.32 -17.58 0.68
CA TYR A 172 14.12 -16.79 0.86
C TYR A 172 13.36 -16.59 -0.45
N THR A 173 14.08 -16.24 -1.54
CA THR A 173 13.45 -16.04 -2.85
C THR A 173 12.82 -17.33 -3.37
N ALA A 174 13.52 -18.46 -3.27
CA ALA A 174 12.98 -19.75 -3.67
C ALA A 174 11.69 -20.13 -2.90
N SER A 175 11.64 -19.83 -1.60
CA SER A 175 10.45 -20.09 -0.78
C SER A 175 9.23 -19.31 -1.24
N GLN A 176 9.39 -18.15 -1.89
CA GLN A 176 8.27 -17.35 -2.40
C GLN A 176 7.56 -18.01 -3.59
N PHE A 177 8.21 -18.95 -4.28
CA PHE A 177 7.59 -19.70 -5.37
C PHE A 177 6.80 -20.93 -4.90
N ILE A 178 6.86 -21.26 -3.62
CA ILE A 178 6.09 -22.36 -3.03
C ILE A 178 4.78 -21.81 -2.48
N ILE A 179 3.65 -22.29 -3.02
CA ILE A 179 2.31 -21.86 -2.62
C ILE A 179 1.59 -23.03 -1.98
N HIS A 180 1.00 -22.78 -0.81
CA HIS A 180 0.12 -23.73 -0.13
C HIS A 180 -1.33 -23.26 -0.29
N LYS A 181 -2.14 -24.00 -1.06
CA LYS A 181 -3.56 -23.69 -1.27
C LYS A 181 -4.41 -24.95 -1.20
N ALA A 182 -5.45 -24.91 -0.38
CA ALA A 182 -6.41 -26.01 -0.22
C ALA A 182 -5.78 -27.38 0.13
N GLY A 183 -4.70 -27.39 0.93
CA GLY A 183 -3.98 -28.60 1.33
C GLY A 183 -2.98 -29.12 0.29
N GLU A 184 -2.84 -28.47 -0.83
CA GLU A 184 -1.84 -28.80 -1.85
C GLU A 184 -0.66 -27.83 -1.81
N THR A 185 0.54 -28.36 -2.09
CA THR A 185 1.74 -27.57 -2.30
C THR A 185 1.99 -27.45 -3.80
N ARG A 186 2.07 -26.25 -4.31
CA ARG A 186 2.32 -25.94 -5.72
C ARG A 186 3.57 -25.07 -5.85
N ILE A 187 4.28 -25.23 -6.95
CA ILE A 187 5.41 -24.37 -7.30
C ILE A 187 4.93 -23.45 -8.43
N LYS A 188 5.04 -22.13 -8.20
CA LYS A 188 4.72 -21.12 -9.21
C LYS A 188 5.96 -20.86 -10.06
N ALA A 189 5.87 -21.06 -11.39
CA ALA A 189 7.00 -20.91 -12.33
C ALA A 189 7.49 -19.45 -12.46
N GLY A 190 6.64 -18.47 -12.14
CA GLY A 190 6.99 -17.05 -12.16
C GLY A 190 5.87 -16.19 -11.59
N TYR A 191 6.22 -15.01 -11.02
CA TYR A 191 5.22 -14.14 -10.38
C TYR A 191 4.62 -13.09 -11.32
N HIS A 192 5.32 -12.71 -12.38
CA HIS A 192 4.92 -11.55 -13.18
C HIS A 192 4.72 -11.85 -14.67
N TRP A 193 5.00 -13.08 -15.13
CA TRP A 193 5.16 -13.37 -16.55
C TRP A 193 4.26 -14.48 -17.07
N TYR A 194 3.62 -15.23 -16.21
CA TYR A 194 2.82 -16.39 -16.62
C TYR A 194 1.46 -16.39 -15.92
N ASP A 195 0.40 -16.50 -16.69
CA ASP A 195 -0.90 -16.90 -16.19
C ASP A 195 -0.81 -18.33 -15.65
N SER A 196 -1.22 -18.51 -14.42
CA SER A 196 -1.23 -19.81 -13.75
C SER A 196 -2.64 -20.28 -13.48
#